data_62f4e9b1cf7c96fc2defb5de998580bf
#
_entry.id   62f4e9b1cf7c96fc2defb5de998580bf
#
_cell.length_a   1.000
_cell.length_b   1.000
_cell.length_c   1.000
_cell.angle_alpha   90.00
_cell.angle_beta   90.00
_cell.angle_gamma   90.00
#
_symmetry.space_group_name_H-M   'P 1'
#
loop_
_entity.id
_entity.type
_entity.pdbx_description
1 polymer ?
#
loop_
_entity_poly.entity_id
_entity_poly.type
_entity_poly.pdbx_seq_one_letter_code
_entity_poly.pdbx_strand_id
1 'polypeptide(L)'
;MKNLVFNSEKDSVKISFLEKTGEISTLIPNTNKNFVILDKRVLELHSSFIDELKAKNCSFFVIDAPEKQKNINTCLEIINMMQKLGFNRSDAVIGVGGGAVTDLAGFVASSYMRGIAYFQIPTSLLAQVDASI
;
A
#
# COMPACT_ATOMS: atom_id res chain seq x y z
N MET A 1 18.42 -8.27 2.55
CA MET A 1 17.68 -7.10 1.94
C MET A 1 18.63 -6.27 1.10
N LYS A 2 18.29 -6.01 -0.14
CA LYS A 2 19.03 -5.08 -1.02
C LYS A 2 18.15 -3.86 -1.27
N ASN A 3 18.75 -2.67 -1.30
CA ASN A 3 18.02 -1.42 -1.51
C ASN A 3 18.59 -0.67 -2.71
N LEU A 4 17.68 -0.10 -3.52
CA LEU A 4 17.99 0.94 -4.49
C LEU A 4 17.31 2.24 -4.02
N VAL A 5 18.01 3.34 -4.11
CA VAL A 5 17.48 4.66 -3.73
C VAL A 5 17.63 5.59 -4.91
N PHE A 6 16.53 6.17 -5.35
CA PHE A 6 16.49 7.20 -6.38
C PHE A 6 16.13 8.52 -5.72
N ASN A 7 16.98 9.50 -5.86
CA ASN A 7 16.76 10.83 -5.30
C ASN A 7 16.48 11.83 -6.42
N SER A 8 15.45 12.65 -6.24
CA SER A 8 15.22 13.88 -6.97
C SER A 8 15.55 15.07 -6.07
N GLU A 9 15.46 16.28 -6.59
CA GLU A 9 15.71 17.51 -5.78
C GLU A 9 14.74 17.67 -4.60
N LYS A 10 13.56 17.04 -4.66
CA LYS A 10 12.48 17.21 -3.66
C LYS A 10 12.07 15.92 -2.99
N ASP A 11 12.27 14.77 -3.64
CA ASP A 11 11.74 13.50 -3.19
C ASP A 11 12.76 12.36 -3.34
N SER A 12 12.57 11.31 -2.57
CA SER A 12 13.31 10.07 -2.70
C SER A 12 12.38 8.88 -2.81
N VAL A 13 12.70 7.96 -3.72
CA VAL A 13 12.04 6.66 -3.84
C VAL A 13 13.02 5.58 -3.41
N LYS A 14 12.62 4.74 -2.48
CA LYS A 14 13.39 3.60 -2.01
C LYS A 14 12.74 2.31 -2.48
N ILE A 15 13.47 1.49 -3.23
CA ILE A 15 13.06 0.14 -3.62
C ILE A 15 13.84 -0.84 -2.77
N SER A 16 13.14 -1.71 -2.04
CA SER A 16 13.73 -2.75 -1.20
C SER A 16 13.42 -4.12 -1.77
N PHE A 17 14.44 -4.90 -2.05
CA PHE A 17 14.30 -6.30 -2.46
C PHE A 17 14.40 -7.18 -1.23
N LEU A 18 13.34 -7.92 -0.95
CA LEU A 18 13.21 -8.74 0.24
C LEU A 18 13.38 -10.23 -0.12
N GLU A 19 14.02 -10.97 0.76
CA GLU A 19 14.18 -12.42 0.60
C GLU A 19 13.05 -13.18 1.32
N LYS A 20 12.46 -12.56 2.35
CA LYS A 20 11.38 -13.14 3.15
C LYS A 20 10.28 -12.12 3.41
N THR A 21 9.04 -12.58 3.44
CA THR A 21 7.86 -11.72 3.71
C THR A 21 7.93 -11.05 5.09
N GLY A 22 8.45 -11.73 6.11
CA GLY A 22 8.61 -11.16 7.46
C GLY A 22 9.49 -9.90 7.54
N GLU A 23 10.32 -9.64 6.52
CA GLU A 23 11.11 -8.41 6.45
C GLU A 23 10.25 -7.17 6.13
N ILE A 24 9.07 -7.34 5.52
CA ILE A 24 8.18 -6.23 5.12
C ILE A 24 7.73 -5.45 6.35
N SER A 25 7.39 -6.15 7.43
CA SER A 25 6.92 -5.54 8.67
C SER A 25 7.94 -4.58 9.28
N THR A 26 9.24 -4.78 9.01
CA THR A 26 10.30 -3.91 9.52
C THR A 26 10.37 -2.56 8.80
N LEU A 27 9.82 -2.49 7.57
CA LEU A 27 9.83 -1.28 6.75
C LEU A 27 8.62 -0.37 7.00
N ILE A 28 7.57 -0.91 7.63
CA ILE A 28 6.35 -0.18 7.91
C ILE A 28 6.47 0.56 9.24
N PRO A 29 6.21 1.87 9.28
CA PRO A 29 6.29 2.66 10.52
C PRO A 29 5.34 2.13 11.60
N ASN A 30 5.84 1.99 12.83
CA ASN A 30 5.03 1.58 13.97
C ASN A 30 4.22 2.72 14.61
N THR A 31 4.65 3.96 14.39
CA THR A 31 4.13 5.15 15.10
C THR A 31 2.93 5.78 14.43
N ASN A 32 2.75 5.56 13.13
CA ASN A 32 1.68 6.14 12.33
C ASN A 32 0.59 5.09 12.06
N LYS A 33 -0.62 5.58 11.77
CA LYS A 33 -1.67 4.72 11.23
C LYS A 33 -1.36 4.36 9.78
N ASN A 34 -1.67 3.14 9.42
CA ASN A 34 -1.47 2.63 8.08
C ASN A 34 -2.81 2.17 7.49
N PHE A 35 -3.16 2.66 6.31
CA PHE A 35 -4.34 2.19 5.58
C PHE A 35 -3.91 1.23 4.48
N VAL A 36 -4.28 -0.03 4.60
CA VAL A 36 -3.86 -1.10 3.69
C VAL A 36 -4.97 -1.38 2.68
N ILE A 37 -4.67 -1.19 1.41
CA ILE A 37 -5.51 -1.61 0.29
C ILE A 37 -4.95 -2.93 -0.21
N LEU A 38 -5.72 -4.00 -0.06
CA LEU A 38 -5.24 -5.38 -0.13
C LEU A 38 -6.02 -6.21 -1.14
N ASP A 39 -5.33 -6.88 -2.05
CA ASP A 39 -5.91 -7.92 -2.89
C ASP A 39 -6.36 -9.11 -2.03
N LYS A 40 -7.60 -9.53 -2.18
CA LYS A 40 -8.17 -10.69 -1.46
C LYS A 40 -7.35 -11.97 -1.64
N ARG A 41 -6.77 -12.19 -2.82
CA ARG A 41 -5.91 -13.36 -3.07
C ARG A 41 -4.67 -13.37 -2.19
N VAL A 42 -4.10 -12.20 -1.91
CA VAL A 42 -2.96 -12.09 -0.99
C VAL A 42 -3.39 -12.43 0.43
N LEU A 43 -4.56 -11.97 0.86
CA LEU A 43 -5.14 -12.33 2.15
C LEU A 43 -5.32 -13.84 2.30
N GLU A 44 -5.80 -14.51 1.27
CA GLU A 44 -6.06 -15.95 1.28
C GLU A 44 -4.77 -16.79 1.25
N LEU A 45 -3.76 -16.35 0.50
CA LEU A 45 -2.51 -17.11 0.28
C LEU A 45 -1.43 -16.81 1.33
N HIS A 46 -1.47 -15.66 1.98
CA HIS A 46 -0.41 -15.16 2.86
C HIS A 46 -0.95 -14.61 4.19
N SER A 47 -1.78 -15.40 4.87
CA SER A 47 -2.42 -14.99 6.14
C SER A 47 -1.44 -14.57 7.22
N SER A 48 -0.30 -15.26 7.35
CA SER A 48 0.75 -14.92 8.34
C SER A 48 1.31 -13.52 8.14
N PHE A 49 1.54 -13.12 6.90
CA PHE A 49 1.97 -11.76 6.56
C PHE A 49 0.92 -10.71 6.94
N ILE A 50 -0.36 -11.01 6.72
CA ILE A 50 -1.46 -10.12 7.10
C ILE A 50 -1.55 -9.95 8.63
N ASP A 51 -1.31 -11.00 9.38
CA ASP A 51 -1.29 -10.91 10.84
C ASP A 51 -0.13 -10.04 11.35
N GLU A 52 1.02 -10.07 10.69
CA GLU A 52 2.12 -9.13 10.95
C GLU A 52 1.71 -7.66 10.68
N LEU A 53 0.98 -7.41 9.58
CA LEU A 53 0.46 -6.07 9.27
C LEU A 53 -0.57 -5.59 10.32
N LYS A 54 -1.45 -6.47 10.79
CA LYS A 54 -2.42 -6.14 11.84
C LYS A 54 -1.74 -5.64 13.13
N ALA A 55 -0.56 -6.15 13.43
CA ALA A 55 0.22 -5.71 14.58
C ALA A 55 0.83 -4.29 14.42
N LYS A 56 0.72 -3.67 13.25
CA LYS A 56 1.33 -2.37 12.88
C LYS A 56 0.35 -1.21 12.80
N ASN A 57 -0.73 -1.23 13.57
CA ASN A 57 -1.77 -0.20 13.55
C ASN A 57 -2.35 0.01 12.12
N CYS A 58 -2.76 -1.09 11.50
CA CYS A 58 -3.31 -1.11 10.15
C CYS A 58 -4.84 -1.21 10.15
N SER A 59 -5.47 -0.42 9.27
CA SER A 59 -6.86 -0.58 8.84
C SER A 59 -6.87 -1.13 7.42
N PHE A 60 -7.84 -1.97 7.07
CA PHE A 60 -7.81 -2.71 5.81
C PHE A 60 -9.02 -2.40 4.94
N PHE A 61 -8.78 -2.29 3.63
CA PHE A 61 -9.80 -2.33 2.59
C PHE A 61 -9.44 -3.46 1.62
N VAL A 62 -10.26 -4.50 1.57
CA VAL A 62 -10.00 -5.68 0.73
C VAL A 62 -10.64 -5.51 -0.64
N ILE A 63 -9.85 -5.66 -1.67
CA ILE A 63 -10.27 -5.63 -3.08
C ILE A 63 -10.52 -7.07 -3.54
N ASP A 64 -11.77 -7.38 -3.87
CA ASP A 64 -12.19 -8.72 -4.30
C ASP A 64 -11.99 -8.95 -5.81
N ALA A 65 -12.27 -7.93 -6.62
CA ALA A 65 -12.15 -7.97 -8.06
C ALA A 65 -11.31 -6.77 -8.57
N PRO A 66 -9.97 -6.82 -8.50
CA PRO A 66 -9.11 -5.67 -8.71
C PRO A 66 -9.36 -4.89 -10.00
N GLU A 67 -9.46 -5.59 -11.13
CA GLU A 67 -9.68 -4.92 -12.43
C GLU A 67 -11.05 -4.23 -12.54
N LYS A 68 -12.09 -4.79 -11.94
CA LYS A 68 -13.43 -4.18 -11.90
C LYS A 68 -13.52 -3.04 -10.90
N GLN A 69 -12.78 -3.11 -9.81
CA GLN A 69 -12.78 -2.12 -8.73
C GLN A 69 -11.76 -1.00 -8.94
N LYS A 70 -10.91 -1.07 -9.97
CA LYS A 70 -10.01 0.01 -10.36
C LYS A 70 -10.80 1.15 -11.03
N ASN A 71 -11.52 1.92 -10.21
CA ASN A 71 -12.37 3.02 -10.66
C ASN A 71 -12.47 4.11 -9.58
N ILE A 72 -13.00 5.27 -9.99
CA ILE A 72 -13.09 6.44 -9.09
C ILE A 72 -14.03 6.21 -7.90
N ASN A 73 -15.08 5.42 -8.06
CA ASN A 73 -16.02 5.17 -6.97
C ASN A 73 -15.37 4.39 -5.84
N THR A 74 -14.55 3.40 -6.15
CA THR A 74 -13.74 2.67 -5.17
C THR A 74 -12.75 3.60 -4.47
N CYS A 75 -12.10 4.50 -5.21
CA CYS A 75 -11.22 5.51 -4.61
C CYS A 75 -11.97 6.40 -3.61
N LEU A 76 -13.15 6.88 -3.96
CA LEU A 76 -13.97 7.72 -3.07
C LEU A 76 -14.44 6.95 -1.83
N GLU A 77 -14.81 5.69 -1.98
CA GLU A 77 -15.17 4.82 -0.85
C GLU A 77 -14.00 4.68 0.14
N ILE A 78 -12.81 4.41 -0.36
CA ILE A 78 -11.60 4.32 0.46
C ILE A 78 -11.29 5.66 1.15
N ILE A 79 -11.31 6.77 0.41
CA ILE A 79 -11.06 8.11 0.96
C ILE A 79 -12.06 8.43 2.07
N ASN A 80 -13.35 8.15 1.86
CA ASN A 80 -14.37 8.36 2.87
C ASN A 80 -14.13 7.50 4.13
N MET A 81 -13.71 6.26 3.96
CA MET A 81 -13.36 5.39 5.08
C MET A 81 -12.14 5.93 5.84
N MET A 82 -11.11 6.37 5.14
CA MET A 82 -9.93 6.97 5.76
C MET A 82 -10.30 8.22 6.58
N GLN A 83 -11.17 9.08 6.05
CA GLN A 83 -11.67 10.26 6.77
C GLN A 83 -12.42 9.88 8.05
N LYS A 84 -13.33 8.90 7.97
CA LYS A 84 -14.10 8.43 9.13
C LYS A 84 -13.19 7.83 10.22
N LEU A 85 -12.09 7.20 9.84
CA LEU A 85 -11.10 6.63 10.75
C LEU A 85 -10.08 7.66 11.25
N GLY A 86 -10.19 8.93 10.83
CA GLY A 86 -9.33 10.01 11.31
C GLY A 86 -7.89 9.94 10.80
N PHE A 87 -7.67 9.45 9.59
CA PHE A 87 -6.35 9.49 8.94
C PHE A 87 -5.94 10.93 8.65
N ASN A 88 -4.67 11.23 8.82
CA ASN A 88 -4.07 12.55 8.58
C ASN A 88 -2.79 12.46 7.74
N ARG A 89 -2.13 13.59 7.49
CA ARG A 89 -0.95 13.65 6.62
C ARG A 89 0.29 12.92 7.13
N SER A 90 0.36 12.61 8.42
CA SER A 90 1.46 11.83 9.01
C SER A 90 1.26 10.31 8.91
N ASP A 91 0.09 9.89 8.47
CA ASP A 91 -0.25 8.48 8.25
C ASP A 91 0.18 8.01 6.86
N ALA A 92 -0.02 6.74 6.54
CA ALA A 92 0.41 6.15 5.27
C ALA A 92 -0.68 5.29 4.62
N VAL A 93 -0.61 5.19 3.29
CA VAL A 93 -1.33 4.19 2.50
C VAL A 93 -0.36 3.09 2.07
N ILE A 94 -0.78 1.85 2.17
CA ILE A 94 -0.03 0.68 1.73
C ILE A 94 -0.86 -0.08 0.70
N GLY A 95 -0.36 -0.20 -0.52
CA GLY A 95 -0.97 -1.03 -1.57
C GLY A 95 -0.32 -2.41 -1.60
N VAL A 96 -1.11 -3.47 -1.44
CA VAL A 96 -0.64 -4.86 -1.44
C VAL A 96 -1.38 -5.65 -2.50
N GLY A 97 -0.74 -5.92 -3.62
CA GLY A 97 -1.38 -6.63 -4.73
C GLY A 97 -0.68 -6.47 -6.06
N GLY A 98 -1.36 -6.80 -7.13
CA GLY A 98 -0.93 -6.56 -8.50
C GLY A 98 -1.12 -5.11 -8.94
N GLY A 99 -0.89 -4.82 -10.22
CA GLY A 99 -0.92 -3.47 -10.78
C GLY A 99 -2.22 -2.70 -10.51
N ALA A 100 -3.38 -3.36 -10.62
CA ALA A 100 -4.65 -2.69 -10.36
C ALA A 100 -4.78 -2.18 -8.91
N VAL A 101 -4.31 -2.95 -7.93
CA VAL A 101 -4.33 -2.56 -6.52
C VAL A 101 -3.30 -1.48 -6.22
N THR A 102 -2.08 -1.63 -6.74
CA THR A 102 -1.02 -0.63 -6.53
C THR A 102 -1.35 0.71 -7.17
N ASP A 103 -1.93 0.72 -8.37
CA ASP A 103 -2.40 1.94 -9.04
C ASP A 103 -3.52 2.63 -8.24
N LEU A 104 -4.50 1.86 -7.77
CA LEU A 104 -5.59 2.37 -6.95
C LEU A 104 -5.06 3.01 -5.66
N ALA A 105 -4.16 2.32 -4.98
CA ALA A 105 -3.54 2.80 -3.75
C ALA A 105 -2.70 4.06 -3.98
N GLY A 106 -1.96 4.13 -5.09
CA GLY A 106 -1.19 5.32 -5.47
C GLY A 106 -2.08 6.52 -5.74
N PHE A 107 -3.19 6.33 -6.44
CA PHE A 107 -4.16 7.40 -6.68
C PHE A 107 -4.79 7.91 -5.37
N VAL A 108 -5.20 7.01 -4.49
CA VAL A 108 -5.74 7.37 -3.16
C VAL A 108 -4.69 8.15 -2.36
N ALA A 109 -3.46 7.67 -2.28
CA ALA A 109 -2.40 8.32 -1.53
C ALA A 109 -2.06 9.72 -2.07
N SER A 110 -2.02 9.90 -3.38
CA SER A 110 -1.75 11.18 -4.02
C SER A 110 -2.89 12.19 -3.85
N SER A 111 -4.13 11.71 -3.76
CA SER A 111 -5.33 12.55 -3.68
C SER A 111 -5.72 12.89 -2.25
N TYR A 112 -5.45 12.01 -1.29
CA TYR A 112 -5.83 12.20 0.10
C TYR A 112 -5.01 13.32 0.74
N MET A 113 -5.68 14.35 1.28
CA MET A 113 -5.06 15.49 1.98
C MET A 113 -3.86 16.12 1.22
N ARG A 114 -3.91 16.20 -0.10
CA ARG A 114 -2.85 16.70 -0.98
C ARG A 114 -1.59 15.82 -1.02
N GLY A 115 -1.76 14.55 -0.76
CA GLY A 115 -0.70 13.53 -0.75
C GLY A 115 -0.25 13.14 0.65
N ILE A 116 -0.19 11.83 0.88
CA ILE A 116 0.36 11.22 2.10
C ILE A 116 1.40 10.18 1.74
N ALA A 117 2.16 9.70 2.73
CA ALA A 117 3.15 8.64 2.52
C ALA A 117 2.53 7.39 1.88
N TYR A 118 3.25 6.80 0.95
CA TYR A 118 2.79 5.67 0.16
C TYR A 118 3.83 4.57 0.10
N PHE A 119 3.39 3.35 0.37
CA PHE A 119 4.20 2.12 0.26
C PHE A 119 3.52 1.16 -0.70
N GLN A 120 4.31 0.54 -1.56
CA GLN A 120 3.83 -0.47 -2.49
C GLN A 120 4.47 -1.81 -2.18
N ILE A 121 3.65 -2.85 -2.11
CA ILE A 121 4.06 -4.24 -1.96
C ILE A 121 3.50 -5.00 -3.18
N PRO A 122 4.21 -4.92 -4.32
CA PRO A 122 3.74 -5.51 -5.57
C PRO A 122 3.87 -7.04 -5.52
N THR A 123 2.79 -7.74 -5.82
CA THR A 123 2.71 -9.20 -5.75
C THR A 123 2.72 -9.88 -7.13
N SER A 124 2.80 -9.11 -8.22
CA SER A 124 2.97 -9.61 -9.58
C SER A 124 4.23 -9.04 -10.21
N LEU A 125 4.83 -9.78 -11.15
CA LEU A 125 6.03 -9.32 -11.86
C LEU A 125 5.76 -8.00 -12.60
N LEU A 126 4.62 -7.86 -13.28
CA LEU A 126 4.26 -6.64 -13.98
C LEU A 126 4.16 -5.44 -13.02
N ALA A 127 3.54 -5.62 -11.86
CA ALA A 127 3.49 -4.57 -10.86
C ALA A 127 4.87 -4.17 -10.33
N GLN A 128 5.80 -5.13 -10.19
CA GLN A 128 7.17 -4.88 -9.73
C GLN A 128 8.00 -4.05 -10.70
N VAL A 129 7.80 -4.22 -12.01
CA VAL A 129 8.64 -3.58 -13.05
C VAL A 129 7.96 -2.37 -13.72
N ASP A 130 6.68 -2.12 -13.47
CA ASP A 130 5.89 -1.06 -14.10
C ASP A 130 5.12 -0.23 -13.06
N ALA A 131 4.05 -0.76 -12.52
CA ALA A 131 3.12 0.02 -11.68
C ALA A 131 3.72 0.53 -10.36
N SER A 132 4.80 -0.07 -9.88
CA SER A 132 5.43 0.24 -8.59
C SER A 132 6.76 1.00 -8.71
N ILE A 133 7.08 1.51 -9.89
CA ILE A 133 8.31 2.28 -10.13
C ILE A 133 8.01 3.73 -10.46
#